data_e273759e4c20e0d79400449e01be5ef0
#
_entry.id   e273759e4c20e0d79400449e01be5ef0
#
_cell.length_a   1.000
_cell.length_b   1.000
_cell.length_c   1.000
_cell.angle_alpha   90.00
_cell.angle_beta   90.00
_cell.angle_gamma   90.00
#
_symmetry.space_group_name_H-M   'P 1'
#
loop_
_entity.id
_entity.type
_entity.pdbx_description
1 polymer ?
#
loop_
_entity_poly.entity_id
_entity_poly.type
_entity_poly.pdbx_seq_one_letter_code
_entity_poly.pdbx_strand_id
1 'polypeptide(L)'
;MLTFEKVLSVFDPFLAENGIYEIVQTTHGYTILEWDSRSQEWISVKLCATPEELAETLLDDLTGYLEYKATLGRRDLTYEDMAQVNTQRQEYIEKLR
;
A
#
# COMPACT_ATOMS: atom_id res chain seq x y z
N MET A 1 -9.57 18.57 1.37
CA MET A 1 -10.14 17.48 0.55
C MET A 1 -9.02 16.57 0.05
N LEU A 2 -9.21 15.26 0.17
CA LEU A 2 -8.23 14.29 -0.32
C LEU A 2 -8.31 14.21 -1.86
N THR A 3 -7.14 14.17 -2.51
CA THR A 3 -7.05 14.01 -3.96
C THR A 3 -6.20 12.79 -4.29
N PHE A 4 -6.32 12.27 -5.51
CA PHE A 4 -5.50 11.15 -5.96
C PHE A 4 -4.00 11.51 -5.90
N GLU A 5 -3.65 12.72 -6.32
CA GLU A 5 -2.25 13.19 -6.32
C GLU A 5 -1.68 13.21 -4.92
N LYS A 6 -2.47 13.63 -3.94
CA LYS A 6 -2.05 13.65 -2.54
C LYS A 6 -1.78 12.23 -2.04
N VAL A 7 -2.69 11.30 -2.34
CA VAL A 7 -2.53 9.90 -1.94
C VAL A 7 -1.27 9.30 -2.55
N LEU A 8 -1.07 9.50 -3.85
CA LEU A 8 0.11 8.98 -4.54
C LEU A 8 1.40 9.56 -3.96
N SER A 9 1.40 10.85 -3.65
CA SER A 9 2.55 11.52 -3.04
C SER A 9 2.87 10.93 -1.67
N VAL A 10 1.85 10.70 -0.84
CA VAL A 10 2.04 10.15 0.51
C VAL A 10 2.60 8.74 0.46
N PHE A 11 2.12 7.90 -0.46
CA PHE A 11 2.53 6.50 -0.54
C PHE A 11 3.73 6.25 -1.44
N ASP A 12 4.29 7.30 -2.05
CA ASP A 12 5.44 7.16 -2.95
C ASP A 12 6.61 6.37 -2.33
N PRO A 13 7.03 6.62 -1.08
CA PRO A 13 8.13 5.84 -0.49
C PRO A 13 7.82 4.35 -0.38
N PHE A 14 6.58 4.00 -0.02
CA PHE A 14 6.16 2.61 0.06
C PHE A 14 6.16 1.95 -1.32
N LEU A 15 5.58 2.62 -2.31
CA LEU A 15 5.49 2.09 -3.67
C LEU A 15 6.88 1.88 -4.28
N ALA A 16 7.81 2.80 -4.01
CA ALA A 16 9.18 2.67 -4.48
C ALA A 16 9.92 1.53 -3.79
N GLU A 17 9.73 1.37 -2.48
CA GLU A 17 10.39 0.32 -1.71
C GLU A 17 9.90 -1.07 -2.09
N ASN A 18 8.59 -1.26 -2.16
CA ASN A 18 8.00 -2.57 -2.47
C ASN A 18 8.18 -2.96 -3.94
N GLY A 19 7.96 -2.01 -4.85
CA GLY A 19 8.30 -2.19 -6.27
C GLY A 19 7.43 -3.13 -7.08
N ILE A 20 6.44 -3.79 -6.47
CA ILE A 20 5.59 -4.75 -7.19
C ILE A 20 4.28 -4.12 -7.67
N TYR A 21 3.96 -2.93 -7.18
CA TYR A 21 2.70 -2.27 -7.51
C TYR A 21 2.89 -1.26 -8.61
N GLU A 22 1.91 -1.21 -9.51
CA GLU A 22 1.80 -0.17 -10.52
C GLU A 22 0.44 0.48 -10.36
N ILE A 23 0.39 1.81 -10.34
CA ILE A 23 -0.85 2.56 -10.22
C ILE A 23 -1.14 3.20 -11.56
N VAL A 24 -2.25 2.81 -12.18
CA VAL A 24 -2.61 3.24 -13.52
C VAL A 24 -3.89 4.06 -13.48
N GLN A 25 -3.85 5.25 -14.06
CA GLN A 25 -5.05 6.09 -14.20
C GLN A 25 -5.87 5.64 -15.40
N THR A 26 -7.16 5.46 -15.17
CA THR A 26 -8.12 5.15 -16.22
C THR A 26 -9.29 6.13 -16.16
N THR A 27 -10.23 6.01 -17.09
CA THR A 27 -11.42 6.85 -17.09
C THR A 27 -12.34 6.59 -15.89
N HIS A 28 -12.14 5.48 -15.18
CA HIS A 28 -12.95 5.09 -14.03
C HIS A 28 -12.29 5.37 -12.68
N GLY A 29 -11.06 5.89 -12.67
CA GLY A 29 -10.32 6.17 -11.46
C GLY A 29 -8.90 5.62 -11.57
N TYR A 30 -8.32 5.25 -10.43
CA TYR A 30 -6.98 4.65 -10.41
C TYR A 30 -7.09 3.15 -10.13
N THR A 31 -6.28 2.39 -10.86
CA THR A 31 -6.23 0.93 -10.72
C THR A 31 -4.87 0.52 -10.20
N ILE A 32 -4.87 -0.29 -9.13
CA ILE A 32 -3.66 -0.85 -8.56
C ILE A 32 -3.43 -2.21 -9.21
N LEU A 33 -2.25 -2.39 -9.80
CA LEU A 33 -1.82 -3.66 -10.40
C LEU A 33 -0.66 -4.20 -9.58
N GLU A 34 -0.65 -5.52 -9.34
CA GLU A 34 0.45 -6.18 -8.63
C GLU A 34 1.16 -7.12 -9.59
N TRP A 35 2.47 -6.94 -9.74
CA TRP A 35 3.29 -7.75 -10.64
C TRP A 35 3.77 -9.02 -9.96
N ASP A 36 3.57 -10.16 -10.61
CA ASP A 36 4.11 -11.43 -10.17
C ASP A 36 5.27 -11.84 -11.11
N SER A 37 6.49 -11.78 -10.56
CA SER A 37 7.69 -12.10 -11.34
C SER A 37 7.79 -13.58 -11.72
N ARG A 38 7.13 -14.46 -11.00
CA ARG A 38 7.14 -15.91 -11.28
C ARG A 38 6.36 -16.22 -12.55
N SER A 39 5.14 -15.68 -12.63
CA SER A 39 4.26 -15.91 -13.78
C SER A 39 4.47 -14.89 -14.89
N GLN A 40 5.18 -13.78 -14.63
CA GLN A 40 5.34 -12.66 -15.54
C GLN A 40 4.00 -12.06 -15.93
N GLU A 41 3.12 -11.88 -14.93
CA GLU A 41 1.76 -11.39 -15.12
C GLU A 41 1.36 -10.43 -14.01
N TRP A 42 0.35 -9.61 -14.31
CA TRP A 42 -0.35 -8.84 -13.30
C TRP A 42 -1.36 -9.77 -12.62
N ILE A 43 -1.23 -9.97 -11.30
CA ILE A 43 -2.04 -10.97 -10.58
C ILE A 43 -3.17 -10.38 -9.76
N SER A 44 -3.08 -9.10 -9.39
CA SER A 44 -4.12 -8.45 -8.61
C SER A 44 -4.48 -7.14 -9.27
N VAL A 45 -5.78 -6.94 -9.48
CA VAL A 45 -6.29 -5.71 -10.09
C VAL A 45 -7.38 -5.15 -9.17
N LYS A 46 -7.16 -3.92 -8.67
CA LYS A 46 -8.11 -3.26 -7.79
C LYS A 46 -8.40 -1.87 -8.30
N LEU A 47 -9.65 -1.65 -8.70
CA LEU A 47 -10.10 -0.31 -9.10
C LEU A 47 -10.43 0.52 -7.86
N CYS A 48 -9.89 1.73 -7.80
CA CYS A 48 -10.18 2.70 -6.76
C CYS A 48 -10.81 3.92 -7.42
N ALA A 49 -12.12 4.04 -7.28
CA ALA A 49 -12.88 5.11 -7.94
C ALA A 49 -12.72 6.46 -7.24
N THR A 50 -12.33 6.47 -5.97
CA THR A 50 -12.16 7.69 -5.17
C THR A 50 -10.78 7.72 -4.53
N PRO A 51 -10.25 8.92 -4.17
CA PRO A 51 -8.99 9.01 -3.44
C PRO A 51 -9.05 8.27 -2.09
N GLU A 52 -10.20 8.26 -1.44
CA GLU A 52 -10.39 7.58 -0.16
C GLU A 52 -10.23 6.07 -0.31
N GLU A 53 -10.80 5.49 -1.37
CA GLU A 53 -10.64 4.06 -1.65
C GLU A 53 -9.18 3.71 -1.95
N LEU A 54 -8.50 4.56 -2.71
CA LEU A 54 -7.09 4.37 -3.03
C LEU A 54 -6.25 4.40 -1.76
N ALA A 55 -6.48 5.40 -0.89
CA ALA A 55 -5.76 5.54 0.37
C ALA A 55 -5.99 4.32 1.28
N GLU A 56 -7.24 3.89 1.42
CA GLU A 56 -7.58 2.74 2.25
C GLU A 56 -6.92 1.46 1.75
N THR A 57 -6.98 1.22 0.45
CA THR A 57 -6.37 0.03 -0.15
C THR A 57 -4.85 0.04 0.02
N LEU A 58 -4.20 1.18 -0.21
CA LEU A 58 -2.76 1.28 -0.04
C LEU A 58 -2.33 1.17 1.42
N LEU A 59 -3.16 1.66 2.37
CA LEU A 59 -2.89 1.46 3.79
C LEU A 59 -2.93 -0.01 4.17
N ASP A 60 -3.90 -0.77 3.64
CA ASP A 60 -3.98 -2.21 3.89
C ASP A 60 -2.78 -2.94 3.32
N ASP A 61 -2.39 -2.61 2.09
CA ASP A 61 -1.21 -3.20 1.45
C ASP A 61 0.07 -2.86 2.21
N LEU A 62 0.21 -1.61 2.64
CA LEU A 62 1.33 -1.16 3.46
C LEU A 62 1.40 -1.94 4.77
N THR A 63 0.27 -2.11 5.45
CA THR A 63 0.20 -2.84 6.71
C THR A 63 0.69 -4.27 6.55
N GLY A 64 0.19 -4.97 5.52
CA GLY A 64 0.63 -6.33 5.22
C GLY A 64 2.12 -6.43 4.93
N TYR A 65 2.64 -5.47 4.16
CA TYR A 65 4.06 -5.41 3.83
C TYR A 65 4.93 -5.19 5.08
N LEU A 66 4.51 -4.26 5.96
CA LEU A 66 5.25 -3.98 7.20
C LEU A 66 5.24 -5.19 8.13
N GLU A 67 4.11 -5.89 8.24
CA GLU A 67 4.01 -7.11 9.02
C GLU A 67 4.94 -8.20 8.48
N TYR A 68 4.98 -8.36 7.17
CA TYR A 68 5.89 -9.31 6.54
C TYR A 68 7.36 -8.94 6.79
N LYS A 69 7.71 -7.66 6.67
CA LYS A 69 9.09 -7.21 6.93
C LYS A 69 9.52 -7.49 8.37
N ALA A 70 8.62 -7.34 9.34
CA ALA A 70 8.94 -7.55 10.73
C ALA A 70 9.30 -8.99 11.04
N THR A 71 8.67 -9.94 10.35
CA THR A 71 8.83 -11.36 10.62
C THR A 71 9.57 -12.13 9.52
N LEU A 72 9.62 -11.57 8.31
CA LEU A 72 10.12 -12.23 7.10
C LEU A 72 9.38 -13.55 6.82
N GLY A 73 8.17 -13.69 7.35
CA GLY A 73 7.38 -14.91 7.22
C GLY A 73 7.92 -16.10 8.00
N ARG A 74 8.85 -15.86 8.95
CA ARG A 74 9.55 -16.93 9.67
C ARG A 74 9.08 -17.14 11.11
N ARG A 75 8.31 -16.19 11.63
CA ARG A 75 7.80 -16.23 13.01
C ARG A 75 6.51 -15.44 13.11
N ASP A 76 5.81 -15.60 14.23
CA ASP A 76 4.59 -14.82 14.48
C ASP A 76 4.93 -13.40 14.90
N LEU A 77 3.99 -12.49 14.68
CA LEU A 77 4.11 -11.10 15.11
C LEU A 77 4.06 -11.01 16.64
N THR A 78 4.97 -10.23 17.21
CA THR A 78 4.95 -9.90 18.64
C THR A 78 4.18 -8.60 18.85
N TYR A 79 3.89 -8.28 20.13
CA TYR A 79 3.27 -6.98 20.46
C TYR A 79 4.16 -5.82 20.05
N GLU A 80 5.48 -5.96 20.16
CA GLU A 80 6.41 -4.92 19.70
C GLU A 80 6.35 -4.71 18.20
N ASP A 81 6.30 -5.82 17.44
CA ASP A 81 6.16 -5.74 15.97
C ASP A 81 4.88 -5.00 15.60
N MET A 82 3.76 -5.34 16.23
CA MET A 82 2.48 -4.72 15.98
C MET A 82 2.47 -3.24 16.34
N ALA A 83 3.13 -2.88 17.44
CA ALA A 83 3.24 -1.48 17.86
C ALA A 83 4.04 -0.67 16.82
N GLN A 84 5.13 -1.23 16.30
CA GLN A 84 5.93 -0.55 15.27
C GLN A 84 5.18 -0.41 13.96
N VAL A 85 4.47 -1.45 13.54
CA VAL A 85 3.64 -1.41 12.34
C VAL A 85 2.57 -0.33 12.49
N ASN A 86 1.89 -0.28 13.63
CA ASN A 86 0.87 0.72 13.90
C ASN A 86 1.43 2.13 13.89
N THR A 87 2.64 2.34 14.44
CA THR A 87 3.30 3.64 14.45
C THR A 87 3.56 4.11 13.02
N GLN A 88 4.13 3.25 12.19
CA GLN A 88 4.42 3.59 10.79
C GLN A 88 3.14 3.83 10.00
N ARG A 89 2.14 2.99 10.20
CA ARG A 89 0.84 3.16 9.56
C ARG A 89 0.22 4.52 9.95
N GLN A 90 0.31 4.88 11.21
CA GLN A 90 -0.22 6.15 11.71
C GLN A 90 0.49 7.36 11.09
N GLU A 91 1.79 7.26 10.83
CA GLU A 91 2.52 8.32 10.14
C GLU A 91 1.95 8.58 8.75
N TYR A 92 1.61 7.52 8.02
CA TYR A 92 0.98 7.67 6.70
C TYR A 92 -0.40 8.30 6.80
N ILE A 93 -1.20 7.87 7.80
CA ILE A 93 -2.54 8.44 8.04
C ILE A 93 -2.43 9.94 8.31
N GLU A 94 -1.46 10.35 9.14
CA GLU A 94 -1.25 11.78 9.45
C GLU A 94 -0.90 12.59 8.20
N LYS A 95 -0.10 12.03 7.31
CA LYS A 95 0.27 12.71 6.07
C LYS A 95 -0.89 12.85 5.10
N LEU A 96 -1.90 12.01 5.21
CA LEU A 96 -3.09 12.08 4.36
C LEU A 96 -4.05 13.21 4.76
N ARG A 97 -3.88 13.77 5.92
CA ARG A 97 -4.74 14.86 6.43
C ARG A 97 -4.40 16.22 5.84
#